data_522de17295d5b03ccdfaa9507347c2e5
#
_entry.id   522de17295d5b03ccdfaa9507347c2e5
#
_cell.length_a   1.000
_cell.length_b   1.000
_cell.length_c   1.000
_cell.angle_alpha   90.00
_cell.angle_beta   90.00
_cell.angle_gamma   90.00
#
_symmetry.space_group_name_H-M   'P 1'
#
loop_
_entity.id
_entity.type
_entity.pdbx_description
1 polymer ?
#
loop_
_entity_poly.entity_id
_entity_poly.type
_entity_poly.pdbx_seq_one_letter_code
_entity_poly.pdbx_strand_id
1 'polypeptide(L)'
;MHDLMMTAVQGDADAAYQLGYLYETGDGVPQDEKEALRWYSMGAQKGHSKAQFNLAVMLEEGRGQVTDLRKAFFWYEKAAQQGESNAQYNLALFCTLGKGCEVDLVLAHMWFSLAARKGSSDAIHNRDAVAKQLKAEQLALSQQWVAQWIEKNAVAKS
;
A
#
# COMPACT_ATOMS: atom_id res chain seq x y z
N MET A 1 -7.48 9.14 24.75
CA MET A 1 -7.89 7.80 24.29
C MET A 1 -9.39 7.68 24.09
N HIS A 2 -10.18 7.99 25.09
CA HIS A 2 -11.65 7.90 24.99
C HIS A 2 -12.20 8.79 23.87
N ASP A 3 -11.77 10.04 23.78
CA ASP A 3 -12.21 10.99 22.74
C ASP A 3 -11.81 10.51 21.34
N LEU A 4 -10.60 9.94 21.21
CA LEU A 4 -10.12 9.40 19.94
C LEU A 4 -10.96 8.20 19.50
N MET A 5 -11.31 7.31 20.45
CA MET A 5 -12.19 6.18 20.16
C MET A 5 -13.58 6.65 19.71
N MET A 6 -14.14 7.65 20.39
CA MET A 6 -15.46 8.18 20.02
C MET A 6 -15.44 8.79 18.62
N THR A 7 -14.40 9.52 18.29
CA THR A 7 -14.23 10.13 16.97
C THR A 7 -14.09 9.05 15.89
N ALA A 8 -13.30 8.01 16.15
CA ALA A 8 -13.11 6.90 15.22
C ALA A 8 -14.41 6.14 14.97
N VAL A 9 -15.18 5.85 16.05
CA VAL A 9 -16.45 5.14 15.95
C VAL A 9 -17.48 5.95 15.15
N GLN A 10 -17.37 7.27 15.18
CA GLN A 10 -18.23 8.16 14.40
C GLN A 10 -17.83 8.23 12.92
N GLY A 11 -16.78 7.53 12.52
CA GLY A 11 -16.38 7.41 11.13
C GLY A 11 -15.15 8.20 10.72
N ASP A 12 -14.43 8.77 11.65
CA ASP A 12 -13.19 9.51 11.35
C ASP A 12 -12.06 8.52 11.07
N ALA A 13 -11.61 8.49 9.81
CA ALA A 13 -10.60 7.57 9.34
C ALA A 13 -9.22 7.83 9.97
N ASP A 14 -8.87 9.11 10.16
CA ASP A 14 -7.60 9.47 10.76
C ASP A 14 -7.54 9.04 12.23
N ALA A 15 -8.63 9.23 12.98
CA ALA A 15 -8.73 8.76 14.36
C ALA A 15 -8.56 7.23 14.43
N ALA A 16 -9.18 6.51 13.52
CA ALA A 16 -9.04 5.05 13.43
C ALA A 16 -7.58 4.65 13.14
N TYR A 17 -6.93 5.34 12.22
CA TYR A 17 -5.52 5.11 11.92
C TYR A 17 -4.64 5.34 13.16
N GLN A 18 -4.87 6.46 13.87
CA GLN A 18 -4.11 6.77 15.08
C GLN A 18 -4.28 5.70 16.17
N LEU A 19 -5.51 5.21 16.36
CA LEU A 19 -5.77 4.11 17.30
C LEU A 19 -5.03 2.83 16.89
N GLY A 20 -5.07 2.50 15.60
CA GLY A 20 -4.32 1.35 15.08
C GLY A 20 -2.84 1.45 15.42
N TYR A 21 -2.26 2.63 15.22
CA TYR A 21 -0.86 2.88 15.52
C TYR A 21 -0.56 2.73 17.02
N LEU A 22 -1.42 3.27 17.89
CA LEU A 22 -1.23 3.17 19.34
C LEU A 22 -1.24 1.71 19.81
N TYR A 23 -2.17 0.90 19.32
CA TYR A 23 -2.23 -0.52 19.67
C TYR A 23 -1.09 -1.33 19.04
N GLU A 24 -0.66 -0.95 17.85
CA GLU A 24 0.47 -1.64 17.20
C GLU A 24 1.77 -1.42 17.96
N THR A 25 2.01 -0.21 18.42
CA THR A 25 3.26 0.17 19.10
C THR A 25 3.22 -0.03 20.60
N GLY A 26 2.04 -0.05 21.18
CA GLY A 26 1.87 -0.08 22.65
C GLY A 26 2.13 1.27 23.29
N ASP A 27 1.95 2.36 22.56
CA ASP A 27 2.17 3.71 23.06
C ASP A 27 0.94 4.19 23.86
N GLY A 28 1.08 4.22 25.16
CA GLY A 28 0.00 4.63 26.09
C GLY A 28 -1.09 3.61 26.30
N VAL A 29 -1.03 2.46 25.63
CA VAL A 29 -1.95 1.32 25.79
C VAL A 29 -1.14 0.04 25.71
N PRO A 30 -1.61 -1.08 26.29
CA PRO A 30 -0.96 -2.37 26.05
C PRO A 30 -0.98 -2.71 24.56
N GLN A 31 0.16 -3.15 24.04
CA GLN A 31 0.27 -3.56 22.64
C GLN A 31 -0.71 -4.69 22.35
N ASP A 32 -1.48 -4.55 21.27
CA ASP A 32 -2.47 -5.53 20.87
C ASP A 32 -2.64 -5.52 19.36
N GLU A 33 -2.06 -6.51 18.69
CA GLU A 33 -2.08 -6.58 17.23
C GLU A 33 -3.49 -6.83 16.68
N LYS A 34 -4.35 -7.52 17.41
CA LYS A 34 -5.75 -7.72 16.98
C LYS A 34 -6.53 -6.41 17.00
N GLU A 35 -6.35 -5.61 18.05
CA GLU A 35 -6.95 -4.28 18.10
C GLU A 35 -6.37 -3.35 17.04
N ALA A 36 -5.05 -3.39 16.83
CA ALA A 36 -4.41 -2.60 15.78
C ALA A 36 -5.02 -2.94 14.41
N LEU A 37 -5.14 -4.24 14.10
CA LEU A 37 -5.73 -4.71 12.86
C LEU A 37 -7.17 -4.19 12.70
N ARG A 38 -7.96 -4.24 13.76
CA ARG A 38 -9.36 -3.79 13.75
C ARG A 38 -9.48 -2.30 13.42
N TRP A 39 -8.66 -1.47 14.09
CA TRP A 39 -8.70 -0.02 13.86
C TRP A 39 -8.14 0.37 12.49
N TYR A 40 -7.05 -0.27 12.06
CA TYR A 40 -6.54 -0.05 10.69
C TYR A 40 -7.57 -0.48 9.65
N SER A 41 -8.26 -1.60 9.86
CA SER A 41 -9.32 -2.05 8.94
C SER A 41 -10.42 -1.00 8.81
N MET A 42 -10.83 -0.42 9.93
CA MET A 42 -11.85 0.65 9.93
C MET A 42 -11.37 1.88 9.15
N GLY A 43 -10.14 2.34 9.39
CA GLY A 43 -9.56 3.47 8.66
C GLY A 43 -9.38 3.18 7.19
N ALA A 44 -8.95 1.97 6.87
CA ALA A 44 -8.75 1.52 5.48
C ALA A 44 -10.05 1.51 4.69
N GLN A 45 -11.12 1.00 5.29
CA GLN A 45 -12.44 0.97 4.66
C GLN A 45 -12.99 2.37 4.40
N LYS A 46 -12.55 3.35 5.19
CA LYS A 46 -12.92 4.76 5.01
C LYS A 46 -11.99 5.50 4.05
N GLY A 47 -11.03 4.80 3.44
CA GLY A 47 -10.16 5.37 2.42
C GLY A 47 -8.86 5.98 2.93
N HIS A 48 -8.50 5.79 4.19
CA HIS A 48 -7.23 6.32 4.73
C HIS A 48 -6.05 5.54 4.18
N SER A 49 -5.22 6.19 3.37
CA SER A 49 -4.15 5.51 2.61
C SER A 49 -3.10 4.85 3.51
N LYS A 50 -2.70 5.51 4.60
CA LYS A 50 -1.73 4.94 5.52
C LYS A 50 -2.30 3.77 6.30
N ALA A 51 -3.59 3.81 6.67
CA ALA A 51 -4.28 2.70 7.31
C ALA A 51 -4.34 1.50 6.34
N GLN A 52 -4.62 1.75 5.07
CA GLN A 52 -4.62 0.71 4.03
C GLN A 52 -3.25 0.05 3.91
N PHE A 53 -2.19 0.85 3.88
CA PHE A 53 -0.82 0.34 3.80
C PHE A 53 -0.48 -0.50 5.04
N ASN A 54 -0.74 0.01 6.24
CA ASN A 54 -0.43 -0.71 7.47
C ASN A 54 -1.24 -1.98 7.62
N LEU A 55 -2.51 -1.96 7.22
CA LEU A 55 -3.35 -3.16 7.17
C LEU A 55 -2.75 -4.20 6.23
N ALA A 56 -2.32 -3.79 5.04
CA ALA A 56 -1.71 -4.69 4.08
C ALA A 56 -0.46 -5.34 4.63
N VAL A 57 0.41 -4.58 5.31
CA VAL A 57 1.63 -5.10 5.95
C VAL A 57 1.28 -6.16 6.99
N MET A 58 0.30 -5.89 7.85
CA MET A 58 -0.13 -6.84 8.89
C MET A 58 -0.70 -8.12 8.28
N LEU A 59 -1.46 -8.00 7.19
CA LEU A 59 -2.01 -9.16 6.48
C LEU A 59 -0.90 -9.99 5.80
N GLU A 60 0.11 -9.32 5.28
CA GLU A 60 1.27 -10.00 4.68
C GLU A 60 2.09 -10.75 5.74
N GLU A 61 2.31 -10.12 6.88
CA GLU A 61 3.13 -10.67 7.95
C GLU A 61 2.39 -11.63 8.89
N GLY A 62 1.07 -11.70 8.78
CA GLY A 62 0.24 -12.55 9.66
C GLY A 62 0.16 -12.01 11.08
N ARG A 63 0.10 -10.69 11.24
CA ARG A 63 0.01 -10.03 12.54
C ARG A 63 -1.45 -9.70 12.85
N GLY A 64 -1.92 -10.15 14.02
CA GLY A 64 -3.31 -9.98 14.43
C GLY A 64 -4.29 -10.98 13.81
N GLN A 65 -3.89 -11.63 12.75
CA GLN A 65 -4.61 -12.74 12.10
C GLN A 65 -3.65 -13.54 11.22
N VAL A 66 -4.10 -14.65 10.66
CA VAL A 66 -3.26 -15.46 9.76
C VAL A 66 -2.94 -14.65 8.47
N THR A 67 -1.78 -14.93 7.89
CA THR A 67 -1.34 -14.33 6.63
C THR A 67 -2.41 -14.51 5.55
N ASP A 68 -2.72 -13.40 4.87
CA ASP A 68 -3.63 -13.40 3.73
C ASP A 68 -3.05 -12.50 2.63
N LEU A 69 -2.34 -13.12 1.69
CA LEU A 69 -1.64 -12.38 0.64
C LEU A 69 -2.58 -11.73 -0.38
N ARG A 70 -3.75 -12.33 -0.61
CA ARG A 70 -4.73 -11.73 -1.55
C ARG A 70 -5.31 -10.44 -0.98
N LYS A 71 -5.66 -10.46 0.31
CA LYS A 71 -6.14 -9.24 0.98
C LYS A 71 -5.04 -8.20 1.09
N ALA A 72 -3.80 -8.63 1.37
CA ALA A 72 -2.66 -7.73 1.40
C ALA A 72 -2.48 -7.04 0.04
N PHE A 73 -2.52 -7.80 -1.05
CA PHE A 73 -2.47 -7.25 -2.41
C PHE A 73 -3.55 -6.19 -2.63
N PHE A 74 -4.79 -6.52 -2.27
CA PHE A 74 -5.93 -5.61 -2.42
C PHE A 74 -5.68 -4.27 -1.71
N TRP A 75 -5.23 -4.32 -0.46
CA TRP A 75 -5.02 -3.09 0.32
C TRP A 75 -3.77 -2.32 -0.11
N TYR A 76 -2.69 -3.02 -0.52
CA TYR A 76 -1.55 -2.35 -1.14
C TYR A 76 -1.97 -1.61 -2.41
N GLU A 77 -2.80 -2.23 -3.23
CA GLU A 77 -3.30 -1.60 -4.46
C GLU A 77 -4.11 -0.35 -4.14
N LYS A 78 -4.99 -0.40 -3.16
CA LYS A 78 -5.78 0.76 -2.74
C LYS A 78 -4.89 1.93 -2.29
N ALA A 79 -3.91 1.66 -1.46
CA ALA A 79 -2.96 2.66 -0.98
C ALA A 79 -2.08 3.19 -2.11
N ALA A 80 -1.60 2.30 -2.98
CA ALA A 80 -0.77 2.64 -4.13
C ALA A 80 -1.49 3.58 -5.09
N GLN A 81 -2.78 3.34 -5.34
CA GLN A 81 -3.60 4.19 -6.18
C GLN A 81 -3.77 5.61 -5.62
N GLN A 82 -3.64 5.76 -4.32
CA GLN A 82 -3.68 7.06 -3.66
C GLN A 82 -2.32 7.76 -3.64
N GLY A 83 -1.26 7.13 -4.16
CA GLY A 83 0.07 7.72 -4.25
C GLY A 83 1.01 7.38 -3.11
N GLU A 84 0.65 6.44 -2.23
CA GLU A 84 1.55 5.96 -1.17
C GLU A 84 2.72 5.21 -1.79
N SER A 85 3.91 5.81 -1.77
CA SER A 85 5.09 5.26 -2.46
C SER A 85 5.54 3.92 -1.88
N ASN A 86 5.44 3.73 -0.57
CA ASN A 86 5.76 2.45 0.06
C ASN A 86 4.81 1.34 -0.38
N ALA A 87 3.52 1.67 -0.55
CA ALA A 87 2.53 0.73 -1.08
C ALA A 87 2.81 0.40 -2.53
N GLN A 88 3.17 1.39 -3.35
CA GLN A 88 3.55 1.19 -4.75
C GLN A 88 4.73 0.24 -4.86
N TYR A 89 5.74 0.43 -4.02
CA TYR A 89 6.93 -0.42 -3.99
C TYR A 89 6.57 -1.86 -3.60
N ASN A 90 5.81 -2.03 -2.52
CA ASN A 90 5.42 -3.37 -2.05
C ASN A 90 4.49 -4.08 -3.05
N LEU A 91 3.59 -3.34 -3.67
CA LEU A 91 2.72 -3.88 -4.72
C LEU A 91 3.54 -4.37 -5.93
N ALA A 92 4.56 -3.59 -6.32
CA ALA A 92 5.47 -3.99 -7.38
C ALA A 92 6.22 -5.28 -7.04
N LEU A 93 6.65 -5.44 -5.79
CA LEU A 93 7.28 -6.68 -5.32
C LEU A 93 6.29 -7.86 -5.42
N PHE A 94 5.04 -7.66 -5.04
CA PHE A 94 4.00 -8.70 -5.15
C PHE A 94 3.82 -9.12 -6.61
N CYS A 95 3.77 -8.16 -7.53
CA CYS A 95 3.64 -8.44 -8.97
C CYS A 95 4.87 -9.15 -9.53
N THR A 96 6.06 -8.84 -9.02
CA THR A 96 7.32 -9.47 -9.45
C THR A 96 7.39 -10.93 -8.99
N LEU A 97 6.93 -11.21 -7.76
CA LEU A 97 7.07 -12.50 -7.10
C LEU A 97 5.81 -13.38 -7.22
N GLY A 98 4.70 -12.83 -7.68
CA GLY A 98 3.44 -13.56 -7.73
C GLY A 98 2.84 -13.78 -6.35
N LYS A 99 2.98 -12.82 -5.43
CA LYS A 99 2.40 -12.89 -4.09
C LYS A 99 0.97 -12.36 -4.11
N GLY A 100 0.01 -13.21 -3.79
CA GLY A 100 -1.41 -12.84 -3.78
C GLY A 100 -1.99 -12.54 -5.15
N CYS A 101 -1.22 -12.73 -6.22
CA CYS A 101 -1.59 -12.47 -7.60
C CYS A 101 -0.70 -13.31 -8.51
N GLU A 102 -0.98 -13.30 -9.81
CA GLU A 102 -0.05 -13.87 -10.80
C GLU A 102 1.09 -12.90 -11.04
N VAL A 103 2.27 -13.43 -11.43
CA VAL A 103 3.41 -12.62 -11.82
C VAL A 103 3.02 -11.72 -12.99
N ASP A 104 3.27 -10.42 -12.86
CA ASP A 104 3.02 -9.44 -13.91
C ASP A 104 4.16 -8.41 -13.90
N LEU A 105 5.14 -8.63 -14.75
CA LEU A 105 6.34 -7.80 -14.79
C LEU A 105 6.09 -6.42 -15.39
N VAL A 106 5.09 -6.27 -16.24
CA VAL A 106 4.71 -4.96 -16.81
C VAL A 106 4.13 -4.08 -15.69
N LEU A 107 3.18 -4.62 -14.91
CA LEU A 107 2.64 -3.92 -13.75
C LEU A 107 3.73 -3.64 -12.70
N ALA A 108 4.61 -4.60 -12.45
CA ALA A 108 5.72 -4.42 -11.51
C ALA A 108 6.59 -3.24 -11.94
N HIS A 109 6.95 -3.16 -13.20
CA HIS A 109 7.74 -2.04 -13.74
C HIS A 109 7.01 -0.71 -13.56
N MET A 110 5.71 -0.69 -13.85
CA MET A 110 4.88 0.52 -13.67
C MET A 110 4.91 1.00 -12.22
N TRP A 111 4.63 0.11 -11.26
CA TRP A 111 4.58 0.50 -9.86
C TRP A 111 5.95 0.88 -9.29
N PHE A 112 7.03 0.16 -9.68
CA PHE A 112 8.39 0.58 -9.32
C PHE A 112 8.72 1.96 -9.88
N SER A 113 8.30 2.25 -11.11
CA SER A 113 8.53 3.55 -11.73
C SER A 113 7.84 4.68 -10.95
N LEU A 114 6.61 4.44 -10.52
CA LEU A 114 5.86 5.42 -9.72
C LEU A 114 6.50 5.62 -8.34
N ALA A 115 6.89 4.52 -7.69
CA ALA A 115 7.59 4.60 -6.40
C ALA A 115 8.93 5.32 -6.52
N ALA A 116 9.64 5.11 -7.63
CA ALA A 116 10.96 5.71 -7.88
C ALA A 116 10.90 7.23 -8.03
N ARG A 117 9.75 7.81 -8.37
CA ARG A 117 9.58 9.26 -8.54
C ARG A 117 9.96 10.06 -7.29
N LYS A 118 9.88 9.44 -6.11
CA LYS A 118 10.24 10.08 -4.84
C LYS A 118 11.70 9.84 -4.45
N GLY A 119 12.51 9.29 -5.36
CA GLY A 119 13.94 9.14 -5.17
C GLY A 119 14.38 7.87 -4.45
N SER A 120 13.50 6.89 -4.28
CA SER A 120 13.87 5.60 -3.66
C SER A 120 14.89 4.85 -4.53
N SER A 121 16.08 4.64 -3.99
CA SER A 121 17.13 3.90 -4.69
C SER A 121 16.76 2.43 -4.92
N ASP A 122 16.04 1.84 -3.96
CA ASP A 122 15.56 0.45 -4.07
C ASP A 122 14.55 0.30 -5.21
N ALA A 123 13.61 1.26 -5.33
CA ALA A 123 12.62 1.25 -6.40
C ALA A 123 13.28 1.40 -7.77
N ILE A 124 14.27 2.30 -7.88
CA ILE A 124 15.02 2.51 -9.12
C ILE A 124 15.77 1.22 -9.50
N HIS A 125 16.45 0.62 -8.53
CA HIS A 125 17.21 -0.61 -8.76
C HIS A 125 16.31 -1.75 -9.24
N ASN A 126 15.19 -1.96 -8.57
CA ASN A 126 14.25 -3.02 -8.91
C ASN A 126 13.53 -2.75 -10.23
N ARG A 127 13.18 -1.49 -10.51
CA ARG A 127 12.62 -1.09 -11.79
C ARG A 127 13.56 -1.47 -12.94
N ASP A 128 14.84 -1.15 -12.79
CA ASP A 128 15.84 -1.41 -13.84
C ASP A 128 16.08 -2.92 -14.01
N ALA A 129 16.06 -3.67 -12.91
CA ALA A 129 16.18 -5.13 -12.95
C ALA A 129 15.00 -5.77 -13.70
N VAL A 130 13.77 -5.32 -13.44
CA VAL A 130 12.57 -5.80 -14.14
C VAL A 130 12.61 -5.41 -15.61
N ALA A 131 13.06 -4.19 -15.92
CA ALA A 131 13.15 -3.69 -17.29
C ALA A 131 13.99 -4.61 -18.19
N LYS A 132 15.03 -5.23 -17.64
CA LYS A 132 15.89 -6.16 -18.37
C LYS A 132 15.16 -7.42 -18.80
N GLN A 133 14.06 -7.77 -18.16
CA GLN A 133 13.25 -8.95 -18.46
C GLN A 133 12.07 -8.63 -19.38
N LEU A 134 11.85 -7.35 -19.70
CA LEU A 134 10.74 -6.91 -20.53
C LEU A 134 11.19 -6.74 -21.99
N LYS A 135 10.29 -7.06 -22.91
CA LYS A 135 10.44 -6.72 -24.32
C LYS A 135 10.20 -5.22 -24.52
N ALA A 136 10.69 -4.66 -25.62
CA ALA A 136 10.55 -3.23 -25.92
C ALA A 136 9.09 -2.77 -25.88
N GLU A 137 8.16 -3.59 -26.43
CA GLU A 137 6.74 -3.27 -26.44
C GLU A 137 6.15 -3.26 -25.03
N GLN A 138 6.58 -4.19 -24.17
CA GLN A 138 6.14 -4.27 -22.78
C GLN A 138 6.64 -3.06 -21.97
N LEU A 139 7.89 -2.67 -22.19
CA LEU A 139 8.46 -1.52 -21.54
C LEU A 139 7.72 -0.24 -21.95
N ALA A 140 7.42 -0.09 -23.25
CA ALA A 140 6.65 1.05 -23.76
C ALA A 140 5.26 1.09 -23.15
N LEU A 141 4.60 -0.07 -22.99
CA LEU A 141 3.29 -0.16 -22.37
C LEU A 141 3.31 0.28 -20.92
N SER A 142 4.31 -0.17 -20.15
CA SER A 142 4.48 0.27 -18.76
C SER A 142 4.67 1.78 -18.68
N GLN A 143 5.51 2.35 -19.53
CA GLN A 143 5.78 3.79 -19.56
C GLN A 143 4.51 4.59 -19.91
N GLN A 144 3.68 4.07 -20.79
CA GLN A 144 2.38 4.65 -21.11
C GLN A 144 1.45 4.64 -19.90
N TRP A 145 1.38 3.53 -19.17
CA TRP A 145 0.57 3.42 -17.95
C TRP A 145 1.04 4.38 -16.86
N VAL A 146 2.36 4.55 -16.71
CA VAL A 146 2.93 5.52 -15.76
C VAL A 146 2.44 6.93 -16.12
N ALA A 147 2.55 7.32 -17.39
CA ALA A 147 2.13 8.64 -17.84
C ALA A 147 0.63 8.87 -17.60
N GLN A 148 -0.19 7.88 -17.90
CA GLN A 148 -1.64 7.92 -17.67
C GLN A 148 -1.99 8.06 -16.19
N TRP A 149 -1.28 7.33 -15.33
CA TRP A 149 -1.50 7.40 -13.89
C TRP A 149 -1.16 8.79 -13.36
N ILE A 150 -0.03 9.36 -13.79
CA ILE A 150 0.41 10.70 -13.38
C ILE A 150 -0.62 11.74 -13.80
N GLU A 151 -1.07 11.70 -15.05
CA GLU A 151 -2.06 12.62 -15.58
C GLU A 151 -3.37 12.56 -14.81
N LYS A 152 -3.88 11.35 -14.58
CA LYS A 152 -5.13 11.12 -13.83
C LYS A 152 -5.05 11.68 -12.41
N ASN A 153 -3.93 11.47 -11.73
CA ASN A 153 -3.76 11.90 -10.34
C ASN A 153 -3.44 13.40 -10.24
N ALA A 154 -2.84 14.00 -11.23
CA ALA A 154 -2.64 15.45 -11.29
C ALA A 154 -3.99 16.18 -11.40
N VAL A 155 -4.89 15.69 -12.26
CA VAL A 155 -6.23 16.25 -12.43
C VAL A 155 -7.05 16.11 -11.13
N ALA A 156 -6.94 14.97 -10.45
CA ALA A 156 -7.68 14.72 -9.20
C ALA A 156 -7.23 15.63 -8.06
N LYS A 157 -6.02 16.21 -8.12
CA LYS A 157 -5.46 17.11 -7.10
C LYS A 157 -5.71 18.59 -7.40
N SER A 158 -6.17 18.88 -8.58
CA SER A 158 -6.53 20.25 -8.97
C SER A 158 -8.04 20.49 -8.77
#